data_71e7f6eb9dcb8e5443e77a4be6be8460
#
_entry.id   71e7f6eb9dcb8e5443e77a4be6be8460
#
_cell.length_a   1.000
_cell.length_b   1.000
_cell.length_c   1.000
_cell.angle_alpha   90.00
_cell.angle_beta   90.00
_cell.angle_gamma   90.00
#
_symmetry.space_group_name_H-M   'P 1'
#
loop_
_entity.id
_entity.type
_entity.pdbx_description
1 polymer ?
#
loop_
_entity_poly.entity_id
_entity_poly.type
_entity_poly.pdbx_seq_one_letter_code
_entity_poly.pdbx_strand_id
1 'polypeptide(L)'
;MKRINALIIVILSVAFPGFFMGCATDMATLKIEKSLPQNKLVYYNDSFDKFRSDLWDKAGLLHDKVQEANFKLAKMRIQDERLWLQTETGCFSKRGLGSKFTLRGDFDIQVDCKIDFLEGVYDMDQYIDFLVIEKGKGLATVDAVFLRLLKMRGRDFSTIFSAALDNGRFHRGDWSNKVGNFDGTLRIVRKGAKITTLYRTKEDKQWEDLGTFGSTSNDLGAGFILQNFLPNRISITARSPITATFDNFKINAAQEIIEEDI
;
A
#
# COMPACT_ATOMS: atom_id res chain seq x y z
N MET A 1 -50.75 -25.72 -51.09
CA MET A 1 -49.60 -26.37 -50.44
C MET A 1 -48.37 -25.48 -50.63
N LYS A 2 -47.99 -24.64 -49.63
CA LYS A 2 -46.80 -23.81 -49.62
C LYS A 2 -45.79 -24.44 -48.68
N ARG A 3 -44.61 -24.85 -49.18
CA ARG A 3 -43.50 -25.39 -48.40
C ARG A 3 -42.77 -24.23 -47.75
N ILE A 4 -42.68 -24.24 -46.40
CA ILE A 4 -41.85 -23.32 -45.62
C ILE A 4 -40.49 -23.99 -45.43
N ASN A 5 -39.44 -23.40 -46.03
CA ASN A 5 -38.07 -23.80 -45.79
C ASN A 5 -37.59 -23.17 -44.47
N ALA A 6 -37.33 -24.03 -43.49
CA ALA A 6 -36.71 -23.62 -42.25
C ALA A 6 -35.20 -23.49 -42.45
N LEU A 7 -34.70 -22.26 -42.34
CA LEU A 7 -33.26 -21.94 -42.34
C LEU A 7 -32.72 -22.16 -40.92
N ILE A 8 -31.92 -23.20 -40.73
CA ILE A 8 -31.23 -23.45 -39.47
C ILE A 8 -29.98 -22.60 -39.46
N ILE A 9 -29.97 -21.54 -38.63
CA ILE A 9 -28.76 -20.74 -38.35
C ILE A 9 -28.01 -21.45 -37.20
N VAL A 10 -26.90 -22.07 -37.52
CA VAL A 10 -25.95 -22.59 -36.54
C VAL A 10 -25.08 -21.44 -36.07
N ILE A 11 -25.34 -20.93 -34.88
CA ILE A 11 -24.45 -19.94 -34.23
C ILE A 11 -23.29 -20.72 -33.65
N LEU A 12 -22.13 -20.66 -34.29
CA LEU A 12 -20.86 -21.11 -33.75
C LEU A 12 -20.42 -20.06 -32.71
N SER A 13 -20.67 -20.35 -31.41
CA SER A 13 -20.09 -19.62 -30.30
C SER A 13 -18.60 -19.98 -30.19
N VAL A 14 -17.75 -19.18 -30.82
CA VAL A 14 -16.31 -19.22 -30.58
C VAL A 14 -16.07 -18.68 -29.18
N ALA A 15 -15.91 -19.56 -28.20
CA ALA A 15 -15.41 -19.20 -26.89
C ALA A 15 -13.93 -18.77 -27.07
N PHE A 16 -13.68 -17.48 -27.09
CA PHE A 16 -12.34 -16.93 -26.91
C PHE A 16 -11.95 -17.20 -25.43
N PRO A 17 -10.96 -18.03 -25.14
CA PRO A 17 -10.34 -18.03 -23.84
C PRO A 17 -9.62 -16.68 -23.74
N GLY A 18 -10.20 -15.73 -22.99
CA GLY A 18 -9.51 -14.51 -22.62
C GLY A 18 -8.27 -14.90 -21.81
N PHE A 19 -7.13 -14.98 -22.47
CA PHE A 19 -5.84 -14.95 -21.79
C PHE A 19 -5.73 -13.59 -21.11
N PHE A 20 -6.06 -13.53 -19.82
CA PHE A 20 -5.58 -12.49 -18.94
C PHE A 20 -4.06 -12.68 -18.83
N MET A 21 -3.31 -12.18 -19.80
CA MET A 21 -1.90 -11.92 -19.62
C MET A 21 -1.81 -10.75 -18.61
N GLY A 22 -1.76 -11.09 -17.32
CA GLY A 22 -1.17 -10.19 -16.36
C GLY A 22 0.24 -9.87 -16.88
N CYS A 23 0.53 -8.62 -17.18
CA CYS A 23 1.88 -8.19 -17.53
C CYS A 23 2.77 -8.46 -16.32
N ALA A 24 3.42 -9.62 -16.29
CA ALA A 24 4.50 -9.86 -15.35
C ALA A 24 5.60 -8.85 -15.69
N THR A 25 5.77 -7.85 -14.84
CA THR A 25 6.85 -6.88 -15.00
C THR A 25 8.17 -7.62 -14.96
N ASP A 26 8.98 -7.47 -16.00
CA ASP A 26 10.32 -8.04 -16.02
C ASP A 26 11.15 -7.42 -14.89
N MET A 27 11.41 -8.20 -13.86
CA MET A 27 12.16 -7.77 -12.68
C MET A 27 13.58 -7.29 -13.01
N ALA A 28 14.15 -7.72 -14.16
CA ALA A 28 15.44 -7.23 -14.64
C ALA A 28 15.36 -5.75 -15.04
N THR A 29 14.20 -5.26 -15.50
CA THR A 29 14.01 -3.84 -15.86
C THR A 29 13.93 -2.93 -14.64
N LEU A 30 13.64 -3.48 -13.46
CA LEU A 30 13.54 -2.73 -12.20
C LEU A 30 14.86 -2.71 -11.40
N LYS A 31 15.95 -3.27 -11.94
CA LYS A 31 17.25 -3.23 -11.27
C LYS A 31 17.74 -1.79 -11.13
N ILE A 32 18.11 -1.41 -9.91
CA ILE A 32 18.67 -0.09 -9.58
C ILE A 32 20.17 -0.09 -9.87
N GLU A 33 20.60 0.85 -10.71
CA GLU A 33 22.01 1.07 -10.99
C GLU A 33 22.65 1.98 -9.93
N LYS A 34 23.94 1.81 -9.68
CA LYS A 34 24.71 2.63 -8.72
C LYS A 34 24.09 2.64 -7.30
N SER A 35 23.47 1.53 -6.89
CA SER A 35 22.98 1.37 -5.53
C SER A 35 24.12 1.45 -4.51
N LEU A 36 23.80 1.95 -3.32
CA LEU A 36 24.66 1.84 -2.15
C LEU A 36 25.02 0.36 -1.89
N PRO A 37 26.20 0.09 -1.31
CA PRO A 37 26.61 -1.26 -0.98
C PRO A 37 25.70 -1.86 0.12
N GLN A 38 25.49 -3.18 0.08
CA GLN A 38 24.56 -3.90 0.96
C GLN A 38 24.84 -3.67 2.45
N ASN A 39 26.09 -3.56 2.87
CA ASN A 39 26.43 -3.30 4.26
C ASN A 39 25.93 -1.95 4.79
N LYS A 40 25.72 -0.95 3.91
CA LYS A 40 25.06 0.30 4.28
C LYS A 40 23.54 0.16 4.30
N LEU A 41 22.95 -0.56 3.35
CA LEU A 41 21.50 -0.74 3.26
C LEU A 41 20.95 -1.55 4.44
N VAL A 42 21.69 -2.55 4.92
CA VAL A 42 21.29 -3.41 6.06
C VAL A 42 21.01 -2.60 7.32
N TYR A 43 21.69 -1.48 7.54
CA TYR A 43 21.42 -0.61 8.70
C TYR A 43 19.96 -0.11 8.73
N TYR A 44 19.39 0.17 7.57
CA TYR A 44 18.02 0.70 7.42
C TYR A 44 16.94 -0.39 7.31
N ASN A 45 17.34 -1.66 7.28
CA ASN A 45 16.38 -2.76 7.35
C ASN A 45 15.87 -2.92 8.77
N ASP A 46 14.63 -3.36 8.91
CA ASP A 46 14.01 -3.58 10.21
C ASP A 46 13.15 -4.86 10.20
N SER A 47 13.50 -5.80 11.07
CA SER A 47 12.72 -7.01 11.34
C SER A 47 11.68 -6.80 12.43
N PHE A 48 11.59 -5.60 13.00
CA PHE A 48 10.68 -5.26 14.08
C PHE A 48 10.80 -6.14 15.35
N ASP A 49 11.98 -6.70 15.61
CA ASP A 49 12.26 -7.39 16.89
C ASP A 49 12.13 -6.44 18.09
N LYS A 50 12.43 -5.18 17.85
CA LYS A 50 12.28 -4.06 18.78
C LYS A 50 11.91 -2.79 18.02
N PHE A 51 11.39 -1.80 18.74
CA PHE A 51 11.13 -0.51 18.12
C PHE A 51 12.44 0.26 17.85
N ARG A 52 12.74 0.52 16.59
CA ARG A 52 13.91 1.27 16.12
C ARG A 52 13.57 2.77 16.03
N SER A 53 13.69 3.47 17.19
CA SER A 53 13.43 4.92 17.24
C SER A 53 14.43 5.78 16.46
N ASP A 54 15.55 5.19 16.08
CA ASP A 54 16.54 5.78 15.17
C ASP A 54 16.06 5.78 13.71
N LEU A 55 15.23 4.83 13.32
CA LEU A 55 14.71 4.71 11.94
C LEU A 55 13.30 5.26 11.77
N TRP A 56 12.48 5.21 12.83
CA TRP A 56 11.04 5.44 12.71
C TRP A 56 10.50 6.51 13.64
N ASP A 57 9.64 7.37 13.09
CA ASP A 57 8.79 8.29 13.85
C ASP A 57 7.36 7.72 13.94
N LYS A 58 6.84 7.67 15.17
CA LYS A 58 5.45 7.24 15.46
C LYS A 58 4.40 8.28 15.08
N ALA A 59 4.80 9.54 14.89
CA ALA A 59 3.90 10.65 14.62
C ALA A 59 3.81 11.01 13.12
N GLY A 60 4.71 10.45 12.28
CA GLY A 60 5.17 11.08 11.05
C GLY A 60 4.26 11.01 9.84
N LEU A 61 3.16 10.29 9.83
CA LEU A 61 2.41 10.12 8.60
C LEU A 61 1.13 10.96 8.60
N LEU A 62 1.19 12.05 7.79
CA LEU A 62 0.04 12.85 7.38
C LEU A 62 -0.86 13.26 8.56
N HIS A 63 -0.35 14.15 9.40
CA HIS A 63 -1.21 14.87 10.31
C HIS A 63 -2.06 15.88 9.54
N ASP A 64 -3.14 15.39 8.97
CA ASP A 64 -4.29 16.25 8.94
C ASP A 64 -4.63 16.55 10.39
N LYS A 65 -4.76 17.82 10.69
CA LYS A 65 -5.54 18.27 11.84
C LYS A 65 -6.99 17.88 11.56
N VAL A 66 -7.27 16.59 11.50
CA VAL A 66 -8.63 16.09 11.49
C VAL A 66 -9.12 16.39 12.88
N GLN A 67 -9.74 17.54 13.02
CA GLN A 67 -10.55 17.93 14.17
C GLN A 67 -11.82 17.07 14.19
N GLU A 68 -11.65 15.76 14.08
CA GLU A 68 -12.75 14.86 14.25
C GLU A 68 -12.90 14.61 15.75
N ALA A 69 -14.03 15.03 16.27
CA ALA A 69 -14.40 14.90 17.70
C ALA A 69 -14.25 13.46 18.24
N ASN A 70 -14.10 12.46 17.35
CA ASN A 70 -14.02 11.05 17.67
C ASN A 70 -12.74 10.38 17.14
N PHE A 71 -11.65 11.12 16.96
CA PHE A 71 -10.38 10.53 16.57
C PHE A 71 -9.62 9.93 17.75
N LYS A 72 -9.11 8.71 17.58
CA LYS A 72 -8.15 8.06 18.49
C LYS A 72 -6.99 7.44 17.74
N LEU A 73 -5.80 7.60 18.28
CA LEU A 73 -4.64 6.88 17.75
C LEU A 73 -4.84 5.37 17.89
N ALA A 74 -4.62 4.64 16.81
CA ALA A 74 -4.57 3.19 16.85
C ALA A 74 -3.45 2.72 17.80
N LYS A 75 -3.63 1.57 18.44
CA LYS A 75 -2.59 0.93 19.26
C LYS A 75 -1.45 0.50 18.37
N MET A 76 -0.23 0.63 18.89
CA MET A 76 0.98 0.23 18.19
C MET A 76 1.97 -0.36 19.19
N ARG A 77 2.49 -1.53 18.89
CA ARG A 77 3.50 -2.23 19.71
C ARG A 77 4.33 -3.16 18.85
N ILE A 78 5.47 -3.57 19.36
CA ILE A 78 6.18 -4.74 18.87
C ILE A 78 5.62 -5.94 19.64
N GLN A 79 5.16 -6.94 18.89
CA GLN A 79 4.63 -8.18 19.43
C GLN A 79 4.96 -9.31 18.45
N ASP A 80 5.44 -10.43 18.99
CA ASP A 80 5.84 -11.61 18.22
C ASP A 80 6.83 -11.26 17.10
N GLU A 81 7.83 -10.42 17.45
CA GLU A 81 8.86 -9.92 16.53
C GLU A 81 8.28 -9.24 15.28
N ARG A 82 7.18 -8.49 15.45
CA ARG A 82 6.49 -7.74 14.37
C ARG A 82 5.99 -6.41 14.89
N LEU A 83 5.91 -5.44 14.00
CA LEU A 83 5.13 -4.23 14.22
C LEU A 83 3.63 -4.58 14.16
N TRP A 84 2.95 -4.45 15.28
CA TRP A 84 1.53 -4.71 15.43
C TRP A 84 0.76 -3.41 15.57
N LEU A 85 -0.24 -3.22 14.71
CA LEU A 85 -1.13 -2.08 14.73
C LEU A 85 -2.57 -2.56 14.93
N GLN A 86 -3.36 -1.85 15.73
CA GLN A 86 -4.77 -2.13 15.93
C GLN A 86 -5.57 -0.84 16.09
N THR A 87 -6.63 -0.69 15.30
CA THR A 87 -7.54 0.45 15.43
C THR A 87 -8.37 0.36 16.70
N GLU A 88 -8.88 1.50 17.15
CA GLU A 88 -9.81 1.60 18.28
C GLU A 88 -11.26 1.46 17.80
N THR A 89 -12.14 1.01 18.70
CA THR A 89 -13.59 0.95 18.46
C THR A 89 -14.29 2.25 18.84
N GLY A 90 -15.43 2.51 18.22
CA GLY A 90 -16.27 3.67 18.52
C GLY A 90 -15.73 5.00 17.99
N CYS A 91 -14.73 4.99 17.11
CA CYS A 91 -14.09 6.20 16.63
C CYS A 91 -13.42 6.00 15.28
N PHE A 92 -13.06 7.09 14.62
CA PHE A 92 -12.05 7.09 13.58
C PHE A 92 -10.69 6.82 14.23
N SER A 93 -9.97 5.81 13.75
CA SER A 93 -8.68 5.42 14.32
C SER A 93 -7.64 5.19 13.23
N LYS A 94 -6.48 5.77 13.45
CA LYS A 94 -5.35 5.73 12.50
C LYS A 94 -4.05 5.73 13.27
N ARG A 95 -3.07 4.99 12.79
CA ARG A 95 -1.67 5.10 13.20
C ARG A 95 -0.74 4.42 12.19
N GLY A 96 0.50 4.86 12.20
CA GLY A 96 1.55 4.28 11.39
C GLY A 96 2.94 4.71 11.82
N LEU A 97 3.91 4.34 11.00
CA LEU A 97 5.30 4.76 11.12
C LEU A 97 5.71 5.53 9.86
N GLY A 98 6.54 6.54 10.04
CA GLY A 98 7.26 7.24 8.98
C GLY A 98 8.76 7.09 9.20
N SER A 99 9.53 6.92 8.13
CA SER A 99 10.97 6.85 8.23
C SER A 99 11.56 8.19 8.68
N LYS A 100 12.63 8.16 9.49
CA LYS A 100 13.47 9.31 9.82
C LYS A 100 14.57 9.57 8.79
N PHE A 101 14.54 8.83 7.72
CA PHE A 101 15.41 8.99 6.57
C PHE A 101 14.57 9.23 5.31
N THR A 102 15.21 9.77 4.28
CA THR A 102 14.63 9.90 2.94
C THR A 102 15.47 9.16 1.91
N LEU A 103 14.80 8.68 0.88
CA LEU A 103 15.38 8.00 -0.27
C LEU A 103 15.48 9.00 -1.42
N ARG A 104 16.70 9.24 -1.88
CA ARG A 104 16.99 10.11 -3.03
C ARG A 104 17.40 9.28 -4.23
N GLY A 105 16.96 9.70 -5.42
CA GLY A 105 17.21 8.98 -6.67
C GLY A 105 16.44 7.66 -6.75
N ASP A 106 17.00 6.68 -7.43
CA ASP A 106 16.38 5.39 -7.62
C ASP A 106 16.47 4.54 -6.35
N PHE A 107 15.40 3.81 -6.07
CA PHE A 107 15.32 2.92 -4.90
C PHE A 107 14.37 1.74 -5.11
N ASP A 108 14.49 0.75 -4.26
CA ASP A 108 13.67 -0.46 -4.21
C ASP A 108 13.49 -0.85 -2.74
N ILE A 109 12.27 -0.74 -2.25
CA ILE A 109 11.90 -1.03 -0.86
C ILE A 109 10.74 -2.02 -0.79
N GLN A 110 10.72 -2.84 0.25
CA GLN A 110 9.64 -3.78 0.50
C GLN A 110 9.34 -3.96 1.98
N VAL A 111 8.17 -4.47 2.28
CA VAL A 111 7.75 -4.86 3.62
C VAL A 111 6.82 -6.07 3.55
N ASP A 112 6.96 -7.00 4.47
CA ASP A 112 5.97 -8.05 4.66
C ASP A 112 4.82 -7.49 5.49
N CYS A 113 3.59 -7.80 5.11
CA CYS A 113 2.43 -7.39 5.87
C CYS A 113 1.35 -8.47 5.90
N LYS A 114 0.59 -8.45 6.98
CA LYS A 114 -0.61 -9.26 7.12
C LYS A 114 -1.74 -8.41 7.66
N ILE A 115 -2.93 -8.56 7.05
CA ILE A 115 -4.17 -7.99 7.52
C ILE A 115 -5.32 -8.98 7.35
N ASP A 116 -6.06 -9.16 8.43
CA ASP A 116 -7.32 -9.89 8.43
C ASP A 116 -8.46 -8.88 8.48
N PHE A 117 -9.14 -8.69 7.34
CA PHE A 117 -10.26 -7.76 7.24
C PHE A 117 -11.49 -8.32 7.96
N LEU A 118 -12.19 -7.48 8.69
CA LEU A 118 -13.42 -7.86 9.36
C LEU A 118 -14.52 -8.16 8.37
N GLU A 119 -15.18 -9.28 8.54
CA GLU A 119 -16.36 -9.64 7.78
C GLU A 119 -17.61 -8.94 8.33
N GLY A 120 -18.60 -8.72 7.46
CA GLY A 120 -19.90 -8.18 7.84
C GLY A 120 -19.89 -6.76 8.42
N VAL A 121 -18.79 -6.01 8.25
CA VAL A 121 -18.70 -4.62 8.67
C VAL A 121 -19.18 -3.70 7.56
N TYR A 122 -20.30 -3.04 7.79
CA TYR A 122 -20.96 -2.19 6.80
C TYR A 122 -20.83 -0.69 7.10
N ASP A 123 -20.19 -0.33 8.20
CA ASP A 123 -20.17 1.04 8.72
C ASP A 123 -18.83 1.77 8.52
N MET A 124 -17.78 1.11 8.09
CA MET A 124 -16.47 1.74 7.87
C MET A 124 -15.66 1.11 6.75
N ASP A 125 -14.77 1.89 6.15
CA ASP A 125 -13.70 1.40 5.31
C ASP A 125 -12.51 0.98 6.19
N GLN A 126 -11.84 -0.11 5.80
CA GLN A 126 -10.69 -0.68 6.50
C GLN A 126 -9.53 -0.73 5.53
N TYR A 127 -8.40 -0.10 5.85
CA TYR A 127 -7.26 -0.17 4.96
C TYR A 127 -5.91 -0.01 5.63
N ILE A 128 -4.92 -0.53 4.94
CA ILE A 128 -3.51 -0.23 5.18
C ILE A 128 -2.89 0.37 3.92
N ASP A 129 -1.90 1.20 4.14
CA ASP A 129 -1.03 1.73 3.11
C ASP A 129 0.43 1.39 3.43
N PHE A 130 1.17 0.95 2.42
CA PHE A 130 2.61 1.05 2.33
C PHE A 130 2.91 2.16 1.33
N LEU A 131 3.71 3.14 1.71
CA LEU A 131 3.83 4.36 0.91
C LEU A 131 5.24 4.94 0.90
N VAL A 132 5.48 5.76 -0.11
CA VAL A 132 6.56 6.74 -0.15
C VAL A 132 5.95 8.13 -0.30
N ILE A 133 6.51 9.11 0.40
CA ILE A 133 5.92 10.44 0.53
C ILE A 133 6.99 11.51 0.66
N GLU A 134 6.75 12.64 -0.01
CA GLU A 134 7.55 13.83 0.17
C GLU A 134 7.37 14.38 1.60
N LYS A 135 8.48 14.57 2.31
CA LYS A 135 8.44 15.03 3.69
C LYS A 135 8.32 16.55 3.80
N GLY A 136 7.77 16.98 4.93
CA GLY A 136 7.69 18.41 5.27
C GLY A 136 6.62 19.20 4.54
N LYS A 137 5.83 18.58 3.66
CA LYS A 137 4.69 19.20 2.97
C LYS A 137 3.35 18.83 3.59
N GLY A 138 2.39 19.74 3.50
CA GLY A 138 1.00 19.46 3.88
C GLY A 138 0.28 18.62 2.81
N LEU A 139 -0.80 17.94 3.19
CA LEU A 139 -1.59 17.09 2.29
C LEU A 139 -2.07 17.76 1.00
N ALA A 140 -2.29 19.07 1.03
CA ALA A 140 -2.77 19.82 -0.14
C ALA A 140 -1.72 20.01 -1.24
N THR A 141 -0.44 19.75 -0.93
CA THR A 141 0.68 20.01 -1.84
C THR A 141 1.69 18.87 -1.89
N VAL A 142 1.43 17.75 -1.20
CA VAL A 142 2.36 16.64 -1.07
C VAL A 142 2.28 15.72 -2.27
N ASP A 143 3.43 15.19 -2.64
CA ASP A 143 3.54 14.07 -3.56
C ASP A 143 3.74 12.78 -2.77
N ALA A 144 2.99 11.75 -3.14
CA ALA A 144 3.09 10.44 -2.55
C ALA A 144 2.67 9.35 -3.53
N VAL A 145 3.23 8.17 -3.39
CA VAL A 145 2.74 6.95 -4.04
C VAL A 145 2.53 5.91 -2.96
N PHE A 146 1.36 5.26 -2.99
CA PHE A 146 1.02 4.24 -2.03
C PHE A 146 0.40 3.02 -2.67
N LEU A 147 0.71 1.91 -2.08
CA LEU A 147 0.11 0.63 -2.30
C LEU A 147 -0.90 0.39 -1.19
N ARG A 148 -2.17 0.29 -1.55
CA ARG A 148 -3.29 0.22 -0.62
C ARG A 148 -4.01 -1.11 -0.67
N LEU A 149 -4.20 -1.71 0.49
CA LEU A 149 -5.16 -2.78 0.72
C LEU A 149 -6.40 -2.17 1.37
N LEU A 150 -7.55 -2.32 0.72
CA LEU A 150 -8.79 -1.68 1.11
C LEU A 150 -9.95 -2.65 1.12
N LYS A 151 -10.68 -2.74 2.23
CA LYS A 151 -12.04 -3.27 2.27
C LYS A 151 -13.02 -2.14 2.48
N MET A 152 -13.77 -1.83 1.44
CA MET A 152 -14.80 -0.79 1.50
C MET A 152 -16.00 -1.30 2.29
N ARG A 153 -16.64 -0.40 3.00
CA ARG A 153 -17.91 -0.68 3.68
C ARG A 153 -18.93 -1.32 2.73
N GLY A 154 -19.69 -2.30 3.23
CA GLY A 154 -20.72 -2.98 2.47
C GLY A 154 -20.20 -3.86 1.34
N ARG A 155 -18.89 -4.14 1.27
CA ARG A 155 -18.32 -5.07 0.31
C ARG A 155 -17.87 -6.35 0.99
N ASP A 156 -18.11 -7.47 0.32
CA ASP A 156 -17.71 -8.79 0.81
C ASP A 156 -16.26 -9.12 0.49
N PHE A 157 -15.61 -8.28 -0.31
CA PHE A 157 -14.21 -8.46 -0.73
C PHE A 157 -13.38 -7.22 -0.43
N SER A 158 -12.09 -7.43 -0.27
CA SER A 158 -11.08 -6.40 -0.27
C SER A 158 -10.38 -6.30 -1.62
N THR A 159 -9.71 -5.19 -1.84
CA THR A 159 -8.94 -4.92 -3.06
C THR A 159 -7.54 -4.44 -2.70
N ILE A 160 -6.58 -4.81 -3.53
CA ILE A 160 -5.25 -4.22 -3.53
C ILE A 160 -5.10 -3.37 -4.79
N PHE A 161 -4.60 -2.16 -4.65
CA PHE A 161 -4.37 -1.25 -5.76
C PHE A 161 -3.30 -0.22 -5.40
N SER A 162 -2.78 0.45 -6.40
CA SER A 162 -1.91 1.61 -6.22
C SER A 162 -2.64 2.92 -6.41
N ALA A 163 -2.14 3.97 -5.77
CA ALA A 163 -2.60 5.33 -5.95
C ALA A 163 -1.46 6.31 -5.72
N ALA A 164 -1.67 7.54 -6.17
CA ALA A 164 -0.73 8.64 -5.98
C ALA A 164 -1.44 9.90 -5.50
N LEU A 165 -0.70 10.73 -4.77
CA LEU A 165 -0.99 12.15 -4.62
C LEU A 165 0.00 12.91 -5.51
N ASP A 166 -0.50 13.78 -6.35
CA ASP A 166 0.25 14.73 -7.16
C ASP A 166 -0.21 16.13 -6.76
N ASN A 167 0.64 16.89 -6.09
CA ASN A 167 0.27 18.15 -5.46
C ASN A 167 -1.02 18.03 -4.60
N GLY A 168 -1.12 16.98 -3.80
CA GLY A 168 -2.28 16.67 -2.97
C GLY A 168 -3.50 16.14 -3.72
N ARG A 169 -3.48 16.04 -5.06
CA ARG A 169 -4.58 15.47 -5.84
C ARG A 169 -4.48 13.96 -5.89
N PHE A 170 -5.56 13.30 -5.50
CA PHE A 170 -5.62 11.84 -5.51
C PHE A 170 -5.82 11.28 -6.91
N HIS A 171 -4.95 10.37 -7.30
CA HIS A 171 -5.03 9.58 -8.52
C HIS A 171 -5.00 8.10 -8.17
N ARG A 172 -6.01 7.36 -8.57
CA ARG A 172 -6.03 5.90 -8.44
C ARG A 172 -5.40 5.29 -9.67
N GLY A 173 -4.60 4.25 -9.50
CA GLY A 173 -4.09 3.43 -10.60
C GLY A 173 -5.22 2.68 -11.32
N ASP A 174 -5.00 2.35 -12.57
CA ASP A 174 -5.98 1.69 -13.44
C ASP A 174 -6.25 0.24 -13.02
N TRP A 175 -5.31 -0.38 -12.31
CA TRP A 175 -5.36 -1.78 -11.93
C TRP A 175 -5.70 -1.97 -10.47
N SER A 176 -6.57 -2.93 -10.20
CA SER A 176 -6.88 -3.38 -8.86
C SER A 176 -7.22 -4.87 -8.87
N ASN A 177 -6.63 -5.62 -7.95
CA ASN A 177 -6.93 -7.03 -7.78
C ASN A 177 -7.82 -7.24 -6.57
N LYS A 178 -8.79 -8.17 -6.70
CA LYS A 178 -9.55 -8.63 -5.54
C LYS A 178 -8.66 -9.55 -4.72
N VAL A 179 -8.60 -9.27 -3.44
CA VAL A 179 -7.91 -10.10 -2.45
C VAL A 179 -8.88 -10.37 -1.30
N GLY A 180 -8.66 -11.43 -0.57
CA GLY A 180 -9.33 -11.65 0.72
C GLY A 180 -8.55 -10.97 1.84
N ASN A 181 -8.36 -11.69 2.93
CA ASN A 181 -7.31 -11.37 3.87
C ASN A 181 -5.96 -11.46 3.17
N PHE A 182 -5.04 -10.61 3.54
CA PHE A 182 -3.74 -10.54 2.88
C PHE A 182 -2.64 -10.99 3.85
N ASP A 183 -1.77 -11.87 3.36
CA ASP A 183 -0.50 -12.25 3.99
C ASP A 183 0.53 -12.31 2.84
N GLY A 184 1.49 -11.39 2.84
CA GLY A 184 2.41 -11.28 1.71
C GLY A 184 3.36 -10.10 1.80
N THR A 185 4.00 -9.77 0.69
CA THR A 185 5.00 -8.69 0.58
C THR A 185 4.50 -7.58 -0.33
N LEU A 186 4.63 -6.36 0.11
CA LEU A 186 4.38 -5.13 -0.64
C LEU A 186 5.73 -4.53 -1.06
N ARG A 187 5.84 -3.98 -2.28
CA ARG A 187 7.09 -3.43 -2.81
C ARG A 187 6.85 -2.18 -3.61
N ILE A 188 7.73 -1.21 -3.45
CA ILE A 188 7.73 0.05 -4.19
C ILE A 188 9.12 0.25 -4.79
N VAL A 189 9.16 0.48 -6.11
CA VAL A 189 10.41 0.68 -6.86
C VAL A 189 10.35 2.00 -7.60
N ARG A 190 11.32 2.87 -7.37
CA ARG A 190 11.54 4.08 -8.17
C ARG A 190 12.67 3.87 -9.14
N LYS A 191 12.43 4.20 -10.42
CA LYS A 191 13.44 4.23 -11.46
C LYS A 191 13.28 5.48 -12.33
N GLY A 192 14.21 6.40 -12.22
CA GLY A 192 14.09 7.72 -12.84
C GLY A 192 12.85 8.46 -12.36
N ALA A 193 12.03 8.92 -13.30
CA ALA A 193 10.78 9.65 -13.02
C ALA A 193 9.56 8.73 -12.86
N LYS A 194 9.75 7.44 -12.53
CA LYS A 194 8.65 6.48 -12.41
C LYS A 194 8.73 5.71 -11.10
N ILE A 195 7.58 5.53 -10.45
CA ILE A 195 7.43 4.67 -9.28
C ILE A 195 6.46 3.55 -9.64
N THR A 196 6.91 2.31 -9.54
CA THR A 196 6.13 1.09 -9.76
C THR A 196 5.82 0.45 -8.42
N THR A 197 4.58 0.02 -8.26
CA THR A 197 4.10 -0.69 -7.07
C THR A 197 3.80 -2.14 -7.40
N LEU A 198 4.27 -3.04 -6.55
CA LEU A 198 4.17 -4.47 -6.74
C LEU A 198 3.73 -5.14 -5.45
N TYR A 199 3.09 -6.29 -5.57
CA TYR A 199 2.83 -7.16 -4.43
C TYR A 199 3.01 -8.63 -4.81
N ARG A 200 3.12 -9.48 -3.82
CA ARG A 200 2.98 -10.92 -3.94
C ARG A 200 2.36 -11.46 -2.67
N THR A 201 1.55 -12.49 -2.80
CA THR A 201 1.05 -13.24 -1.64
C THR A 201 2.15 -14.16 -1.11
N LYS A 202 1.97 -14.71 0.07
CA LYS A 202 2.92 -15.65 0.66
C LYS A 202 3.03 -16.96 -0.14
N GLU A 203 1.93 -17.37 -0.77
CA GLU A 203 1.86 -18.55 -1.63
C GLU A 203 2.51 -18.32 -2.99
N ASP A 204 2.44 -17.07 -3.51
CA ASP A 204 2.94 -16.73 -4.83
C ASP A 204 4.40 -16.30 -4.77
N LYS A 205 5.21 -16.85 -5.69
CA LYS A 205 6.60 -16.42 -5.85
C LYS A 205 6.75 -15.26 -6.83
N GLN A 206 5.76 -15.01 -7.68
CA GLN A 206 5.80 -13.98 -8.71
C GLN A 206 5.28 -12.66 -8.17
N TRP A 207 5.88 -11.57 -8.65
CA TRP A 207 5.41 -10.22 -8.37
C TRP A 207 4.30 -9.83 -9.34
N GLU A 208 3.22 -9.31 -8.78
CA GLU A 208 2.10 -8.72 -9.49
C GLU A 208 2.29 -7.19 -9.56
N ASP A 209 2.20 -6.62 -10.76
CA ASP A 209 2.29 -5.17 -10.98
C ASP A 209 0.91 -4.52 -10.77
N LEU A 210 0.86 -3.48 -9.95
CA LEU A 210 -0.36 -2.69 -9.70
C LEU A 210 -0.36 -1.34 -10.42
N GLY A 211 0.70 -1.05 -11.16
CA GLY A 211 0.82 0.15 -11.96
C GLY A 211 2.02 1.03 -11.62
N THR A 212 2.23 1.97 -12.52
CA THR A 212 3.36 2.91 -12.48
C THR A 212 2.86 4.34 -12.52
N PHE A 213 3.36 5.17 -11.63
CA PHE A 213 3.08 6.60 -11.55
C PHE A 213 4.30 7.42 -11.96
N GLY A 214 4.05 8.62 -12.45
CA GLY A 214 5.08 9.65 -12.52
C GLY A 214 5.57 9.98 -11.10
N SER A 215 6.86 10.20 -10.95
CA SER A 215 7.45 10.64 -9.69
C SER A 215 8.10 11.98 -9.90
N THR A 216 7.99 12.84 -8.90
CA THR A 216 8.83 14.04 -8.82
C THR A 216 10.28 13.63 -8.56
N SER A 217 11.21 14.56 -8.75
CA SER A 217 12.62 14.37 -8.39
C SER A 217 12.87 14.48 -6.87
N ASN A 218 11.81 14.64 -6.06
CA ASN A 218 11.92 14.92 -4.63
C ASN A 218 12.39 13.71 -3.83
N ASP A 219 12.97 13.99 -2.67
CA ASP A 219 13.34 12.99 -1.68
C ASP A 219 12.09 12.46 -1.01
N LEU A 220 11.98 11.16 -0.86
CA LEU A 220 10.78 10.50 -0.36
C LEU A 220 11.08 9.69 0.90
N GLY A 221 10.31 9.93 1.96
CA GLY A 221 10.29 9.06 3.12
C GLY A 221 9.41 7.83 2.87
N ALA A 222 9.72 6.72 3.53
CA ALA A 222 8.88 5.51 3.53
C ALA A 222 7.94 5.47 4.74
N GLY A 223 6.82 4.74 4.64
CA GLY A 223 5.96 4.56 5.78
C GLY A 223 4.84 3.54 5.60
N PHE A 224 4.17 3.24 6.71
CA PHE A 224 2.99 2.37 6.76
C PHE A 224 1.90 2.98 7.61
N ILE A 225 0.65 2.77 7.21
CA ILE A 225 -0.52 3.25 7.95
C ILE A 225 -1.55 2.13 8.04
N LEU A 226 -2.12 1.95 9.24
CA LEU A 226 -3.39 1.27 9.43
C LEU A 226 -4.46 2.30 9.75
N GLN A 227 -5.63 2.18 9.14
CA GLN A 227 -6.73 3.11 9.34
C GLN A 227 -8.09 2.43 9.16
N ASN A 228 -9.04 2.79 10.03
CA ASN A 228 -10.46 2.67 9.74
C ASN A 228 -11.00 4.06 9.43
N PHE A 229 -11.73 4.21 8.35
CA PHE A 229 -12.16 5.52 7.88
C PHE A 229 -13.53 5.49 7.21
N LEU A 230 -14.30 6.54 7.39
CA LEU A 230 -15.46 6.83 6.58
C LEU A 230 -15.41 8.27 6.11
N PRO A 231 -15.20 8.52 4.81
CA PRO A 231 -15.26 9.86 4.26
C PRO A 231 -16.62 10.51 4.55
N ASN A 232 -16.60 11.74 5.04
CA ASN A 232 -17.77 12.61 5.18
C ASN A 232 -18.84 12.24 6.23
N ARG A 233 -18.54 11.43 7.25
CA ARG A 233 -19.48 11.19 8.35
C ARG A 233 -18.81 11.31 9.72
N ILE A 234 -19.37 12.18 10.54
CA ILE A 234 -18.88 12.53 11.89
C ILE A 234 -19.23 11.45 12.95
N SER A 235 -20.11 10.51 12.64
CA SER A 235 -20.63 9.52 13.61
C SER A 235 -20.34 8.09 13.19
N ILE A 236 -19.06 7.71 13.15
CA ILE A 236 -18.71 6.32 12.88
C ILE A 236 -18.40 5.64 14.19
N THR A 237 -19.09 4.56 14.41
CA THR A 237 -18.79 3.64 15.50
C THR A 237 -18.22 2.36 14.91
N ALA A 238 -16.92 2.29 14.72
CA ALA A 238 -16.28 1.01 14.45
C ALA A 238 -16.65 0.02 15.56
N ARG A 239 -17.35 -1.04 15.23
CA ARG A 239 -17.83 -2.02 16.24
C ARG A 239 -16.72 -2.96 16.68
N SER A 240 -15.72 -3.15 15.84
CA SER A 240 -14.60 -4.04 16.09
C SER A 240 -13.30 -3.43 15.61
N PRO A 241 -12.18 -3.66 16.32
CA PRO A 241 -10.88 -3.21 15.88
C PRO A 241 -10.37 -4.06 14.73
N ILE A 242 -9.71 -3.46 13.75
CA ILE A 242 -8.92 -4.19 12.76
C ILE A 242 -7.46 -4.23 13.19
N THR A 243 -6.79 -5.30 12.82
CA THR A 243 -5.39 -5.52 13.16
C THR A 243 -4.58 -5.76 11.88
N ALA A 244 -3.43 -5.12 11.81
CA ALA A 244 -2.42 -5.40 10.80
C ALA A 244 -1.05 -5.59 11.46
N THR A 245 -0.22 -6.42 10.84
CA THR A 245 1.18 -6.58 11.23
C THR A 245 2.09 -6.31 10.06
N PHE A 246 3.25 -5.72 10.36
CA PHE A 246 4.33 -5.51 9.40
C PHE A 246 5.61 -6.15 9.93
N ASP A 247 6.41 -6.64 8.99
CA ASP A 247 7.65 -7.34 9.28
C ASP A 247 8.64 -7.12 8.13
N ASN A 248 9.91 -7.42 8.36
CA ASN A 248 10.92 -7.50 7.32
C ASN A 248 10.93 -6.29 6.35
N PHE A 249 10.86 -5.06 6.88
CA PHE A 249 11.13 -3.91 6.04
C PHE A 249 12.56 -3.99 5.50
N LYS A 250 12.70 -3.87 4.18
CA LYS A 250 14.00 -3.95 3.51
C LYS A 250 14.15 -2.87 2.46
N ILE A 251 15.34 -2.30 2.43
CA ILE A 251 15.83 -1.52 1.29
C ILE A 251 16.69 -2.47 0.46
N ASN A 252 16.11 -3.00 -0.63
CA ASN A 252 16.79 -3.90 -1.55
C ASN A 252 17.91 -3.19 -2.33
N ALA A 253 17.66 -1.92 -2.68
CA ALA A 253 18.59 -1.02 -3.35
C ALA A 253 18.20 0.43 -3.10
N ALA A 254 19.18 1.33 -3.05
CA ALA A 254 18.98 2.78 -3.03
C ALA A 254 20.25 3.47 -3.54
N GLN A 255 20.10 4.54 -4.32
CA GLN A 255 21.24 5.35 -4.77
C GLN A 255 21.80 6.21 -3.63
N GLU A 256 20.92 6.81 -2.85
CA GLU A 256 21.30 7.64 -1.71
C GLU A 256 20.23 7.55 -0.61
N ILE A 257 20.66 7.58 0.65
CA ILE A 257 19.81 7.69 1.83
C ILE A 257 20.29 8.88 2.64
N ILE A 258 19.37 9.78 2.97
CA ILE A 258 19.65 11.00 3.73
C ILE A 258 18.98 10.82 5.10
N GLU A 259 19.78 10.90 6.16
CA GLU A 259 19.29 10.95 7.54
C GLU A 259 18.78 12.35 7.85
N GLU A 260 17.68 12.44 8.55
CA GLU A 260 17.21 13.73 9.07
C GLU A 260 18.06 14.07 10.31
N ASP A 261 18.66 15.24 10.29
CA ASP A 261 19.31 15.79 11.47
C ASP A 261 18.29 15.90 12.61
N ILE A 262 18.55 15.20 13.71
CA ILE A 262 17.69 15.14 14.91
C ILE A 262 17.96 16.38 15.78
#